data_1b573b78098e282cfcf96336eb8adf8b
#
_entry.id   1b573b78098e282cfcf96336eb8adf8b
#
_cell.length_a   1.000
_cell.length_b   1.000
_cell.length_c   1.000
_cell.angle_alpha   90.00
_cell.angle_beta   90.00
_cell.angle_gamma   90.00
#
_symmetry.space_group_name_H-M   'P 1'
#
loop_
_entity.id
_entity.type
_entity.pdbx_description
1 polymer ?
#
loop_
_entity_poly.entity_id
_entity_poly.type
_entity_poly.pdbx_seq_one_letter_code
_entity_poly.pdbx_strand_id
1 'polypeptide(L)'
;MVRRDLGLNRRVFLKAVGLVGIAAAEPAFAQLFVNIQGVGANQFPIAVQPFFGNSEAPENIAEIIGNDLVRSGFFRLVSCDAATALDKDPDWKALSTAGVGAFADGSVTRAADGRYEIKFRLFDPVKKQETDEASYISPKDDLR
;
A
#
# COMPACT_ATOMS: atom_id res chain seq x y z
N MET A 1 -44.56 -37.10 54.37
CA MET A 1 -44.29 -35.66 54.15
C MET A 1 -42.77 -35.46 54.32
N VAL A 2 -41.99 -35.57 53.24
CA VAL A 2 -40.54 -35.47 53.26
C VAL A 2 -40.16 -34.21 52.54
N ARG A 3 -39.65 -33.22 53.27
CA ARG A 3 -39.01 -32.03 52.73
C ARG A 3 -37.59 -32.40 52.28
N ARG A 4 -37.31 -32.27 51.00
CA ARG A 4 -35.93 -32.29 50.46
C ARG A 4 -35.42 -30.87 50.42
N ASP A 5 -34.53 -30.55 51.31
CA ASP A 5 -33.74 -29.31 51.28
C ASP A 5 -32.71 -29.44 50.19
N LEU A 6 -32.91 -28.68 49.09
CA LEU A 6 -31.90 -28.48 48.08
C LEU A 6 -30.91 -27.41 48.57
N GLY A 7 -29.87 -27.88 49.22
CA GLY A 7 -28.73 -27.06 49.61
C GLY A 7 -28.02 -26.51 48.36
N LEU A 8 -28.40 -25.30 47.95
CA LEU A 8 -27.67 -24.57 46.93
C LEU A 8 -26.31 -24.14 47.51
N ASN A 9 -25.27 -24.84 47.10
CA ASN A 9 -23.92 -24.58 47.52
C ASN A 9 -23.47 -23.22 46.94
N ARG A 10 -23.46 -22.19 47.75
CA ARG A 10 -22.98 -20.82 47.45
C ARG A 10 -21.57 -20.76 46.84
N ARG A 11 -20.81 -21.82 46.92
CA ARG A 11 -19.44 -21.93 46.41
C ARG A 11 -19.35 -22.25 44.93
N VAL A 12 -20.45 -22.67 44.30
CA VAL A 12 -20.49 -22.97 42.85
C VAL A 12 -20.84 -21.72 42.04
N PHE A 13 -21.51 -20.74 42.61
CA PHE A 13 -21.91 -19.50 41.94
C PHE A 13 -20.78 -18.48 41.79
N LEU A 14 -19.71 -18.60 42.57
CA LEU A 14 -18.56 -17.67 42.53
C LEU A 14 -17.44 -18.06 41.57
N LYS A 15 -17.55 -19.21 40.89
CA LYS A 15 -16.57 -19.62 39.87
C LYS A 15 -16.98 -19.39 38.43
N ALA A 16 -18.17 -18.86 38.19
CA ALA A 16 -18.70 -18.63 36.84
C ALA A 16 -18.64 -17.15 36.39
N VAL A 17 -18.09 -16.23 37.18
CA VAL A 17 -18.02 -14.79 36.89
C VAL A 17 -16.57 -14.31 36.76
N GLY A 18 -15.70 -15.08 36.19
CA GLY A 18 -14.30 -14.74 36.13
C GLY A 18 -13.60 -15.07 34.83
N LEU A 19 -14.24 -14.90 33.67
CA LEU A 19 -13.51 -14.88 32.38
C LEU A 19 -14.26 -14.07 31.33
N VAL A 20 -14.44 -12.78 31.60
CA VAL A 20 -14.60 -11.81 30.50
C VAL A 20 -13.20 -11.51 30.01
N GLY A 21 -12.74 -12.31 29.07
CA GLY A 21 -11.52 -12.03 28.32
C GLY A 21 -11.70 -10.72 27.57
N ILE A 22 -10.95 -9.71 27.98
CA ILE A 22 -10.73 -8.51 27.18
C ILE A 22 -9.99 -9.00 25.93
N ALA A 23 -10.73 -9.22 24.83
CA ALA A 23 -10.13 -9.36 23.52
C ALA A 23 -9.52 -8.01 23.18
N ALA A 24 -8.21 -7.88 23.40
CA ALA A 24 -7.43 -6.80 22.85
C ALA A 24 -7.54 -6.94 21.32
N ALA A 25 -8.32 -6.05 20.70
CA ALA A 25 -8.32 -5.92 19.26
C ALA A 25 -6.96 -5.37 18.85
N GLU A 26 -6.09 -6.25 18.41
CA GLU A 26 -4.85 -5.87 17.75
C GLU A 26 -5.22 -5.09 16.48
N PRO A 27 -4.62 -3.90 16.23
CA PRO A 27 -4.80 -3.24 14.95
C PRO A 27 -4.20 -4.16 13.88
N ALA A 28 -5.06 -4.79 13.11
CA ALA A 28 -4.65 -5.53 11.93
C ALA A 28 -4.11 -4.51 10.92
N PHE A 29 -2.81 -4.27 10.95
CA PHE A 29 -2.11 -3.66 9.83
C PHE A 29 -2.33 -4.62 8.65
N ALA A 30 -3.19 -4.22 7.74
CA ALA A 30 -3.39 -4.94 6.49
C ALA A 30 -2.10 -4.77 5.67
N GLN A 31 -1.13 -5.65 5.90
CA GLN A 31 0.02 -5.77 5.02
C GLN A 31 -0.51 -6.28 3.68
N LEU A 32 -0.19 -5.54 2.62
CA LEU A 32 -0.40 -5.98 1.25
C LEU A 32 0.50 -7.20 1.02
N PHE A 33 -0.02 -8.39 1.25
CA PHE A 33 0.66 -9.62 0.85
C PHE A 33 0.48 -9.82 -0.64
N VAL A 34 1.40 -9.30 -1.44
CA VAL A 34 1.51 -9.69 -2.83
C VAL A 34 2.13 -11.08 -2.87
N ASN A 35 1.31 -12.12 -3.00
CA ASN A 35 1.78 -13.47 -3.18
C ASN A 35 2.23 -13.66 -4.63
N ILE A 36 3.50 -13.36 -4.89
CA ILE A 36 4.09 -13.46 -6.22
C ILE A 36 4.56 -14.89 -6.42
N GLN A 37 3.75 -15.72 -7.06
CA GLN A 37 4.11 -17.08 -7.46
C GLN A 37 4.55 -17.12 -8.92
N GLY A 38 5.83 -17.22 -9.15
CA GLY A 38 6.43 -17.63 -10.42
C GLY A 38 6.84 -16.50 -11.37
N VAL A 39 8.07 -16.65 -11.86
CA VAL A 39 8.65 -15.81 -12.92
C VAL A 39 7.97 -16.18 -14.25
N GLY A 40 7.29 -15.23 -14.88
CA GLY A 40 6.89 -15.28 -16.29
C GLY A 40 5.39 -15.34 -16.59
N ALA A 41 4.58 -16.23 -15.99
CA ALA A 41 3.17 -16.36 -16.34
C ALA A 41 2.20 -15.48 -15.53
N ASN A 42 2.61 -15.04 -14.34
CA ASN A 42 1.77 -14.28 -13.39
C ASN A 42 2.41 -12.98 -12.92
N GLN A 43 2.97 -12.21 -13.85
CA GLN A 43 3.51 -10.90 -13.48
C GLN A 43 2.41 -9.96 -13.01
N PHE A 44 2.66 -9.29 -11.89
CA PHE A 44 1.70 -8.36 -11.29
C PHE A 44 1.61 -7.07 -12.14
N PRO A 45 0.41 -6.65 -12.58
CA PRO A 45 0.24 -5.49 -13.42
C PRO A 45 0.37 -4.20 -12.61
N ILE A 46 1.37 -3.39 -12.93
CA ILE A 46 1.60 -2.09 -12.30
C ILE A 46 1.62 -0.98 -13.35
N ALA A 47 1.03 0.17 -13.06
CA ALA A 47 1.19 1.38 -13.83
C ALA A 47 2.03 2.39 -13.06
N VAL A 48 3.04 2.95 -13.70
CA VAL A 48 3.89 4.02 -13.16
C VAL A 48 3.71 5.23 -14.04
N GLN A 49 3.20 6.32 -13.48
CA GLN A 49 2.99 7.56 -14.21
C GLN A 49 4.26 8.42 -14.22
N PRO A 50 4.43 9.26 -15.26
CA PRO A 50 5.45 10.30 -15.21
C PRO A 50 5.29 11.17 -13.96
N PHE A 51 6.37 11.39 -13.23
CA PHE A 51 6.33 12.21 -12.02
C PHE A 51 6.14 13.68 -12.35
N PHE A 52 5.34 14.37 -11.57
CA PHE A 52 5.18 15.81 -11.68
C PHE A 52 6.51 16.51 -11.42
N GLY A 53 6.85 17.54 -12.21
CA GLY A 53 8.12 18.23 -12.08
C GLY A 53 9.35 17.43 -12.57
N ASN A 54 9.16 16.28 -13.23
CA ASN A 54 10.27 15.45 -13.69
C ASN A 54 11.21 16.15 -14.67
N SER A 55 10.76 17.20 -15.35
CA SER A 55 11.60 18.04 -16.23
C SER A 55 12.74 18.77 -15.49
N GLU A 56 12.67 18.89 -14.18
CA GLU A 56 13.72 19.46 -13.36
C GLU A 56 14.83 18.43 -13.04
N ALA A 57 14.53 17.14 -13.18
CA ALA A 57 15.49 16.05 -12.98
C ALA A 57 16.27 15.75 -14.27
N PRO A 58 17.54 15.35 -14.16
CA PRO A 58 18.35 14.97 -15.30
C PRO A 58 17.87 13.69 -15.99
N GLU A 59 17.15 12.84 -15.29
CA GLU A 59 16.66 11.55 -15.75
C GLU A 59 15.16 11.38 -15.52
N ASN A 60 14.54 10.53 -16.32
CA ASN A 60 13.13 10.19 -16.15
C ASN A 60 12.95 9.14 -15.04
N ILE A 61 12.66 9.59 -13.83
CA ILE A 61 12.55 8.74 -12.63
C ILE A 61 11.48 7.66 -12.80
N ALA A 62 10.34 7.99 -13.39
CA ALA A 62 9.29 7.01 -13.63
C ALA A 62 9.73 5.89 -14.57
N GLU A 63 10.55 6.22 -15.58
CA GLU A 63 11.11 5.24 -16.50
C GLU A 63 12.13 4.34 -15.82
N ILE A 64 13.00 4.89 -14.98
CA ILE A 64 13.96 4.11 -14.19
C ILE A 64 13.23 3.13 -13.29
N ILE A 65 12.24 3.58 -12.52
CA ILE A 65 11.44 2.73 -11.65
C ILE A 65 10.73 1.63 -12.46
N GLY A 66 10.11 1.99 -13.58
CA GLY A 66 9.43 1.04 -14.45
C GLY A 66 10.37 -0.05 -14.98
N ASN A 67 11.55 0.34 -15.44
CA ASN A 67 12.57 -0.60 -15.93
C ASN A 67 13.06 -1.54 -14.84
N ASP A 68 13.27 -1.05 -13.62
CA ASP A 68 13.72 -1.86 -12.50
C ASP A 68 12.64 -2.84 -12.05
N LEU A 69 11.38 -2.42 -12.04
CA LEU A 69 10.24 -3.31 -11.77
C LEU A 69 10.16 -4.44 -12.79
N VAL A 70 10.29 -4.15 -14.08
CA VAL A 70 10.29 -5.17 -15.13
C VAL A 70 11.49 -6.12 -15.00
N ARG A 71 12.68 -5.60 -14.71
CA ARG A 71 13.90 -6.40 -14.51
C ARG A 71 13.78 -7.36 -13.33
N SER A 72 13.01 -7.02 -12.33
CA SER A 72 12.75 -7.92 -11.20
C SER A 72 12.05 -9.21 -11.60
N GLY A 73 11.39 -9.22 -12.76
CA GLY A 73 10.62 -10.36 -13.28
C GLY A 73 9.24 -10.54 -12.65
N PHE A 74 8.93 -9.79 -11.59
CA PHE A 74 7.66 -9.92 -10.85
C PHE A 74 6.55 -9.02 -11.39
N PHE A 75 6.90 -7.95 -12.09
CA PHE A 75 5.95 -6.94 -12.55
C PHE A 75 5.92 -6.86 -14.08
N ARG A 76 4.75 -6.49 -14.59
CA ARG A 76 4.58 -6.02 -15.96
C ARG A 76 4.01 -4.62 -15.94
N LEU A 77 4.58 -3.73 -16.75
CA LEU A 77 4.06 -2.38 -16.89
C LEU A 77 2.76 -2.38 -17.69
N VAL A 78 1.79 -1.64 -17.21
CA VAL A 78 0.53 -1.35 -17.89
C VAL A 78 0.49 0.13 -18.20
N SER A 79 0.29 0.48 -19.48
CA SER A 79 0.09 1.87 -19.86
C SER A 79 -1.33 2.30 -19.49
N CYS A 80 -1.43 3.33 -18.66
CA CYS A 80 -2.69 3.88 -18.21
C CYS A 80 -2.49 5.36 -17.87
N ASP A 81 -3.35 6.22 -18.39
CA ASP A 81 -3.36 7.64 -18.02
C ASP A 81 -4.43 7.86 -16.94
N ALA A 82 -4.02 7.73 -15.72
CA ALA A 82 -4.89 7.83 -14.54
C ALA A 82 -4.43 8.90 -13.54
N ALA A 83 -3.28 9.55 -13.80
CA ALA A 83 -2.78 10.62 -12.96
C ALA A 83 -3.70 11.84 -13.04
N THR A 84 -4.01 12.39 -11.88
CA THR A 84 -4.74 13.64 -11.74
C THR A 84 -3.79 14.73 -11.22
N ALA A 85 -4.06 15.36 -10.09
CA ALA A 85 -3.12 16.23 -9.42
C ALA A 85 -2.53 15.51 -8.20
N LEU A 86 -1.35 15.92 -7.72
CA LEU A 86 -0.65 15.29 -6.59
C LEU A 86 -1.45 15.23 -5.28
N ASP A 87 -2.43 16.11 -5.14
CA ASP A 87 -3.30 16.23 -3.96
C ASP A 87 -4.63 15.48 -4.12
N LYS A 88 -4.80 14.75 -5.24
CA LYS A 88 -6.04 14.04 -5.56
C LYS A 88 -5.80 12.56 -5.77
N ASP A 89 -6.89 11.82 -5.62
CA ASP A 89 -6.93 10.42 -6.00
C ASP A 89 -6.78 10.26 -7.52
N PRO A 90 -6.18 9.15 -7.96
CA PRO A 90 -6.13 8.81 -9.38
C PRO A 90 -7.52 8.48 -9.95
N ASP A 91 -7.63 8.44 -11.27
CA ASP A 91 -8.86 7.96 -11.92
C ASP A 91 -9.02 6.44 -11.72
N TRP A 92 -9.75 6.08 -10.68
CA TRP A 92 -10.03 4.67 -10.33
C TRP A 92 -10.69 3.88 -11.46
N LYS A 93 -11.50 4.56 -12.28
CA LYS A 93 -12.17 3.91 -13.41
C LYS A 93 -11.18 3.58 -14.53
N ALA A 94 -10.28 4.49 -14.84
CA ALA A 94 -9.24 4.26 -15.83
C ALA A 94 -8.33 3.10 -15.40
N LEU A 95 -7.90 3.08 -14.13
CA LEU A 95 -7.08 1.99 -13.56
C LEU A 95 -7.78 0.64 -13.63
N SER A 96 -9.05 0.59 -13.24
CA SER A 96 -9.84 -0.65 -13.28
C SER A 96 -10.04 -1.16 -14.71
N THR A 97 -10.31 -0.25 -15.66
CA THR A 97 -10.50 -0.60 -17.08
C THR A 97 -9.22 -1.15 -17.70
N ALA A 98 -8.07 -0.59 -17.32
CA ALA A 98 -6.76 -1.05 -17.79
C ALA A 98 -6.27 -2.33 -17.09
N GLY A 99 -6.97 -2.81 -16.08
CA GLY A 99 -6.59 -4.00 -15.32
C GLY A 99 -5.30 -3.82 -14.50
N VAL A 100 -5.10 -2.62 -13.97
CA VAL A 100 -3.96 -2.27 -13.12
C VAL A 100 -4.18 -2.81 -11.72
N GLY A 101 -3.20 -3.54 -11.20
CA GLY A 101 -3.21 -4.10 -9.85
C GLY A 101 -2.57 -3.18 -8.80
N ALA A 102 -1.61 -2.34 -9.22
CA ALA A 102 -1.05 -1.25 -8.42
C ALA A 102 -0.75 -0.05 -9.30
N PHE A 103 -0.87 1.14 -8.74
CA PHE A 103 -0.61 2.39 -9.43
C PHE A 103 0.35 3.24 -8.63
N ALA A 104 1.39 3.77 -9.28
CA ALA A 104 2.37 4.66 -8.66
C ALA A 104 2.41 6.00 -9.39
N ASP A 105 2.35 7.07 -8.63
CA ASP A 105 2.62 8.42 -9.08
C ASP A 105 3.55 9.15 -8.11
N GLY A 106 3.98 10.35 -8.44
CA GLY A 106 4.85 11.11 -7.56
C GLY A 106 5.25 12.47 -8.13
N SER A 107 6.16 13.12 -7.43
CA SER A 107 6.73 14.40 -7.83
C SER A 107 8.23 14.45 -7.63
N VAL A 108 8.87 15.30 -8.41
CA VAL A 108 10.27 15.67 -8.28
C VAL A 108 10.34 17.18 -8.12
N THR A 109 10.96 17.64 -7.06
CA THR A 109 11.16 19.07 -6.80
C THR A 109 12.64 19.34 -6.54
N ARG A 110 13.20 20.34 -7.21
CA ARG A 110 14.57 20.76 -6.99
C ARG A 110 14.62 21.76 -5.85
N ALA A 111 15.37 21.45 -4.80
CA ALA A 111 15.62 22.34 -3.68
C ALA A 111 16.63 23.45 -4.05
N ALA A 112 16.64 24.54 -3.29
CA ALA A 112 17.53 25.68 -3.53
C ALA A 112 19.03 25.33 -3.41
N ASP A 113 19.36 24.27 -2.66
CA ASP A 113 20.71 23.74 -2.51
C ASP A 113 21.13 22.78 -3.65
N GLY A 114 20.27 22.59 -4.63
CA GLY A 114 20.51 21.74 -5.80
C GLY A 114 20.18 20.27 -5.60
N ARG A 115 19.73 19.85 -4.42
CA ARG A 115 19.24 18.49 -4.16
C ARG A 115 17.85 18.32 -4.78
N TYR A 116 17.47 17.06 -5.01
CA TYR A 116 16.13 16.70 -5.46
C TYR A 116 15.34 16.08 -4.31
N GLU A 117 14.13 16.54 -4.10
CA GLU A 117 13.13 15.88 -3.29
C GLU A 117 12.22 15.07 -4.22
N ILE A 118 12.17 13.77 -4.00
CA ILE A 118 11.34 12.84 -4.77
C ILE A 118 10.29 12.30 -3.82
N LYS A 119 9.02 12.56 -4.13
CA LYS A 119 7.89 12.00 -3.41
C LYS A 119 7.20 11.00 -4.31
N PHE A 120 6.80 9.86 -3.76
CA PHE A 120 5.95 8.93 -4.47
C PHE A 120 4.78 8.48 -3.60
N ARG A 121 3.71 8.10 -4.27
CA ARG A 121 2.54 7.49 -3.66
C ARG A 121 2.23 6.18 -4.39
N LEU A 122 1.78 5.20 -3.64
CA LEU A 122 1.36 3.90 -4.15
C LEU A 122 -0.11 3.68 -3.82
N PHE A 123 -0.88 3.27 -4.81
CA PHE A 123 -2.32 3.05 -4.68
C PHE A 123 -2.70 1.61 -4.99
N ASP A 124 -3.71 1.13 -4.29
CA ASP A 124 -4.41 -0.13 -4.57
C ASP A 124 -5.73 0.18 -5.33
N PRO A 125 -5.79 -0.05 -6.65
CA PRO A 125 -6.98 0.26 -7.42
C PRO A 125 -8.21 -0.59 -7.06
N VAL A 126 -7.99 -1.78 -6.49
CA VAL A 126 -9.08 -2.68 -6.08
C VAL A 126 -9.77 -2.15 -4.83
N LYS A 127 -8.97 -1.71 -3.85
CA LYS A 127 -9.47 -1.10 -2.62
C LYS A 127 -9.78 0.37 -2.76
N LYS A 128 -9.35 1.00 -3.86
CA LYS A 128 -9.48 2.45 -4.12
C LYS A 128 -8.92 3.30 -2.97
N GLN A 129 -7.70 2.99 -2.59
CA GLN A 129 -7.03 3.68 -1.50
C GLN A 129 -5.54 3.82 -1.77
N GLU A 130 -4.95 4.85 -1.18
CA GLU A 130 -3.51 4.97 -1.05
C GLU A 130 -3.01 3.93 -0.05
N THR A 131 -1.94 3.23 -0.43
CA THR A 131 -1.37 2.14 0.36
C THR A 131 -0.09 2.58 1.05
N ASP A 132 0.69 3.43 0.37
CA ASP A 132 1.98 3.89 0.88
C ASP A 132 2.37 5.24 0.26
N GLU A 133 3.09 6.04 1.03
CA GLU A 133 3.69 7.30 0.62
C GLU A 133 5.11 7.40 1.18
N ALA A 134 6.06 7.84 0.38
CA ALA A 134 7.41 8.10 0.87
C ALA A 134 8.06 9.31 0.16
N SER A 135 9.00 9.93 0.87
CA SER A 135 9.80 11.04 0.36
C SER A 135 11.28 10.75 0.54
N TYR A 136 12.06 11.02 -0.50
CA TYR A 136 13.49 10.86 -0.53
C TYR A 136 14.17 12.15 -0.95
N ILE A 137 15.32 12.42 -0.35
CA ILE A 137 16.18 13.52 -0.77
C ILE A 137 17.45 12.92 -1.37
N SER A 138 17.69 13.20 -2.64
CA SER A 138 18.87 12.73 -3.38
C SER A 138 19.80 13.87 -3.74
N PRO A 139 21.13 13.72 -3.61
CA PRO A 139 22.10 14.64 -4.18
C PRO A 139 21.94 14.72 -5.69
N LYS A 140 22.41 15.84 -6.27
CA LYS A 140 22.30 16.09 -7.73
C LYS A 140 22.90 14.98 -8.60
N ASP A 141 23.93 14.29 -8.09
CA ASP A 141 24.74 13.35 -8.86
C ASP A 141 24.37 11.88 -8.59
N ASP A 142 23.31 11.62 -7.79
CA ASP A 142 23.00 10.28 -7.29
C ASP A 142 21.50 9.94 -7.47
N LEU A 143 20.98 10.20 -8.67
CA LEU A 143 19.59 9.84 -9.05
C LEU A 143 19.48 8.45 -9.67
N ARG A 144 20.46 7.58 -9.47
CA ARG A 144 20.45 6.18 -9.93
C ARG A 144 20.21 5.20 -8.81
#